data_02ac7323ed36c1292230430f3996b9c0
#
_entry.id   02ac7323ed36c1292230430f3996b9c0
#
_cell.length_a   1.000
_cell.length_b   1.000
_cell.length_c   1.000
_cell.angle_alpha   90.00
_cell.angle_beta   90.00
_cell.angle_gamma   90.00
#
_symmetry.space_group_name_H-M   'P 1'
#
loop_
_entity.id
_entity.type
_entity.pdbx_description
1 polymer ?
#
loop_
_entity_poly.entity_id
_entity_poly.type
_entity_poly.pdbx_seq_one_letter_code
_entity_poly.pdbx_strand_id
1 'polypeptide(L)'
;MADATTRFSGYASDYDRVRPRAPALLAEVISQWAEVAAPDVVDIGTGSGLSLLPWSGRARSVTGVEPSGPMREIARQRAASLPDRDGFTVAPGTAEDTGLPAGSADIVTASQAMHWFDPDRALPEIARLLRPGGVLAAYDCDWPPAVDWETDAAYVAYEEQRLALEVSRGLQPPKAAKDEHADRMRASGLFRFVTEIAVHNRDEGDADRLVDLALSQGGTVALLSEGLSEDELGLTRLREVAARRIPRPVPFWWTYRIRLAAR
;
A
#
# COMPACT_ATOMS: atom_id res chain seq x y z
N MET A 1 -13.95 -19.06 -2.08
CA MET A 1 -13.46 -17.68 -1.89
C MET A 1 -12.04 -17.64 -2.43
N ALA A 2 -11.76 -16.80 -3.44
CA ALA A 2 -10.39 -16.62 -3.92
C ALA A 2 -9.61 -15.93 -2.79
N ASP A 3 -8.58 -16.61 -2.30
CA ASP A 3 -7.72 -16.15 -1.22
C ASP A 3 -6.98 -14.88 -1.69
N ALA A 4 -7.03 -13.80 -0.92
CA ALA A 4 -6.33 -12.54 -1.21
C ALA A 4 -4.83 -12.77 -1.48
N THR A 5 -4.24 -13.84 -0.93
CA THR A 5 -2.83 -14.19 -1.07
C THR A 5 -2.45 -14.70 -2.46
N THR A 6 -3.41 -15.23 -3.25
CA THR A 6 -3.14 -15.76 -4.61
C THR A 6 -3.26 -14.71 -5.71
N ARG A 7 -3.91 -13.58 -5.43
CA ARG A 7 -4.26 -12.56 -6.43
C ARG A 7 -3.05 -11.79 -7.00
N PHE A 8 -1.94 -11.76 -6.28
CA PHE A 8 -0.75 -10.96 -6.63
C PHE A 8 0.46 -11.78 -7.08
N SER A 9 0.40 -13.11 -7.01
CA SER A 9 1.57 -13.98 -7.24
C SER A 9 2.00 -14.13 -8.70
N GLY A 10 1.19 -13.74 -9.69
CA GLY A 10 1.49 -13.88 -11.13
C GLY A 10 2.06 -12.63 -11.83
N TYR A 11 2.04 -11.44 -11.20
CA TYR A 11 2.34 -10.14 -11.84
C TYR A 11 3.31 -9.27 -11.05
N ALA A 12 4.04 -9.84 -10.11
CA ALA A 12 4.81 -9.07 -9.13
C ALA A 12 5.90 -8.17 -9.75
N SER A 13 6.55 -8.58 -10.85
CA SER A 13 7.60 -7.78 -11.51
C SER A 13 7.04 -6.55 -12.23
N ASP A 14 5.92 -6.70 -12.94
CA ASP A 14 5.27 -5.60 -13.65
C ASP A 14 4.53 -4.67 -12.69
N TYR A 15 3.96 -5.24 -11.63
CA TYR A 15 3.36 -4.50 -10.52
C TYR A 15 4.35 -3.49 -9.90
N ASP A 16 5.57 -3.92 -9.60
CA ASP A 16 6.58 -3.10 -8.94
C ASP A 16 7.15 -1.98 -9.83
N ARG A 17 7.16 -2.19 -11.14
CA ARG A 17 7.71 -1.23 -12.12
C ARG A 17 6.91 0.07 -12.17
N VAL A 18 5.60 -0.03 -12.05
CA VAL A 18 4.69 1.11 -12.25
C VAL A 18 4.20 1.74 -10.96
N ARG A 19 4.17 0.97 -9.86
CA ARG A 19 3.63 1.43 -8.57
C ARG A 19 4.43 2.58 -7.97
N PRO A 20 3.75 3.57 -7.37
CA PRO A 20 4.43 4.65 -6.69
C PRO A 20 5.21 4.12 -5.48
N ARG A 21 6.41 4.65 -5.30
CA ARG A 21 7.22 4.35 -4.11
C ARG A 21 6.94 5.39 -3.05
N ALA A 22 6.66 4.95 -1.84
CA ALA A 22 6.51 5.84 -0.71
C ALA A 22 7.80 6.66 -0.50
N PRO A 23 7.70 7.99 -0.33
CA PRO A 23 8.88 8.83 -0.16
C PRO A 23 9.54 8.57 1.21
N ALA A 24 10.84 8.81 1.27
CA ALA A 24 11.60 8.77 2.52
C ALA A 24 11.02 9.68 3.61
N LEU A 25 10.45 10.82 3.21
CA LEU A 25 9.74 11.76 4.09
C LEU A 25 8.65 11.07 4.93
N LEU A 26 8.03 10.00 4.42
CA LEU A 26 7.02 9.24 5.16
C LEU A 26 7.63 8.62 6.42
N ALA A 27 8.76 7.93 6.29
CA ALA A 27 9.45 7.34 7.45
C ALA A 27 9.97 8.42 8.42
N GLU A 28 10.44 9.56 7.91
CA GLU A 28 10.89 10.70 8.73
C GLU A 28 9.74 11.27 9.58
N VAL A 29 8.59 11.53 8.96
CA VAL A 29 7.40 12.06 9.66
C VAL A 29 6.89 11.07 10.71
N ILE A 30 6.81 9.77 10.37
CA ILE A 30 6.36 8.74 11.32
C ILE A 30 7.33 8.62 12.50
N SER A 31 8.65 8.61 12.24
CA SER A 31 9.67 8.53 13.29
C SER A 31 9.67 9.76 14.19
N GLN A 32 9.51 10.95 13.61
CA GLN A 32 9.36 12.19 14.39
C GLN A 32 8.12 12.15 15.28
N TRP A 33 6.98 11.70 14.75
CA TRP A 33 5.73 11.62 15.48
C TRP A 33 5.76 10.56 16.58
N ALA A 34 6.52 9.48 16.38
CA ALA A 34 6.80 8.44 17.37
C ALA A 34 7.90 8.82 18.36
N GLU A 35 8.58 9.97 18.18
CA GLU A 35 9.72 10.42 19.01
C GLU A 35 10.88 9.42 19.07
N VAL A 36 11.12 8.65 17.98
CA VAL A 36 12.18 7.63 17.90
C VAL A 36 13.07 7.86 16.69
N ALA A 37 14.35 8.17 16.92
CA ALA A 37 15.30 8.49 15.85
C ALA A 37 15.71 7.28 14.98
N ALA A 38 15.78 6.07 15.57
CA ALA A 38 16.12 4.82 14.89
C ALA A 38 15.19 3.71 15.40
N PRO A 39 13.96 3.63 14.88
CA PRO A 39 12.95 2.70 15.40
C PRO A 39 13.23 1.25 15.01
N ASP A 40 12.74 0.32 15.83
CA ASP A 40 12.44 -1.04 15.40
C ASP A 40 11.06 -1.02 14.75
N VAL A 41 10.99 -1.37 13.47
CA VAL A 41 9.77 -1.31 12.65
C VAL A 41 9.27 -2.71 12.33
N VAL A 42 7.97 -2.93 12.48
CA VAL A 42 7.28 -4.10 11.93
C VAL A 42 6.33 -3.63 10.84
N ASP A 43 6.52 -4.10 9.61
CA ASP A 43 5.68 -3.76 8.46
C ASP A 43 4.76 -4.94 8.11
N ILE A 44 3.47 -4.79 8.35
CA ILE A 44 2.46 -5.86 8.19
C ILE A 44 1.81 -5.78 6.81
N GLY A 45 1.80 -6.91 6.09
CA GLY A 45 1.39 -6.97 4.71
C GLY A 45 2.42 -6.33 3.79
N THR A 46 3.70 -6.65 4.01
CA THR A 46 4.82 -6.01 3.28
C THR A 46 4.82 -6.31 1.77
N GLY A 47 4.06 -7.31 1.33
CA GLY A 47 3.94 -7.68 -0.08
C GLY A 47 5.30 -7.98 -0.71
N SER A 48 5.60 -7.30 -1.83
CA SER A 48 6.89 -7.39 -2.51
C SER A 48 8.01 -6.58 -1.82
N GLY A 49 7.73 -5.92 -0.68
CA GLY A 49 8.71 -5.16 0.11
C GLY A 49 8.96 -3.72 -0.34
N LEU A 50 8.07 -3.12 -1.16
CA LEU A 50 8.18 -1.70 -1.52
C LEU A 50 8.08 -0.78 -0.29
N SER A 51 7.29 -1.17 0.70
CA SER A 51 7.10 -0.49 1.98
C SER A 51 8.34 -0.50 2.89
N LEU A 52 9.30 -1.39 2.64
CA LEU A 52 10.57 -1.43 3.38
C LEU A 52 11.53 -0.32 2.96
N LEU A 53 11.45 0.14 1.71
CA LEU A 53 12.40 1.09 1.12
C LEU A 53 12.54 2.41 1.88
N PRO A 54 11.46 3.07 2.35
CA PRO A 54 11.56 4.33 3.09
C PRO A 54 12.35 4.23 4.40
N TRP A 55 12.49 3.03 4.95
CA TRP A 55 13.15 2.78 6.23
C TRP A 55 14.67 2.57 6.12
N SER A 56 15.19 2.34 4.91
CA SER A 56 16.64 2.18 4.71
C SER A 56 17.41 3.43 5.15
N GLY A 57 18.40 3.25 6.01
CA GLY A 57 19.18 4.32 6.64
C GLY A 57 18.43 5.10 7.73
N ARG A 58 17.21 4.66 8.14
CA ARG A 58 16.36 5.38 9.11
C ARG A 58 15.89 4.52 10.27
N ALA A 59 15.80 3.23 10.08
CA ALA A 59 15.40 2.29 11.15
C ALA A 59 16.63 1.55 11.70
N ARG A 60 16.57 1.12 12.97
CA ARG A 60 17.53 0.17 13.54
C ARG A 60 17.29 -1.23 13.00
N SER A 61 16.03 -1.63 12.92
CA SER A 61 15.62 -2.88 12.30
C SER A 61 14.25 -2.75 11.65
N VAL A 62 14.03 -3.53 10.59
CA VAL A 62 12.74 -3.62 9.90
C VAL A 62 12.38 -5.08 9.70
N THR A 63 11.23 -5.51 10.21
CA THR A 63 10.69 -6.84 10.00
C THR A 63 9.43 -6.74 9.16
N GLY A 64 9.49 -7.17 7.90
CA GLY A 64 8.31 -7.34 7.05
C GLY A 64 7.58 -8.63 7.39
N VAL A 65 6.25 -8.57 7.51
CA VAL A 65 5.37 -9.74 7.72
C VAL A 65 4.47 -9.89 6.50
N GLU A 66 4.50 -11.08 5.86
CA GLU A 66 3.74 -11.34 4.62
C GLU A 66 3.28 -12.80 4.56
N PRO A 67 1.99 -13.08 4.37
CA PRO A 67 1.47 -14.45 4.29
C PRO A 67 1.84 -15.17 2.97
N SER A 68 1.98 -14.45 1.84
CA SER A 68 2.27 -15.05 0.53
C SER A 68 3.73 -15.45 0.39
N GLY A 69 4.02 -16.74 0.18
CA GLY A 69 5.38 -17.26 -0.04
C GLY A 69 6.11 -16.58 -1.21
N PRO A 70 5.49 -16.48 -2.40
CA PRO A 70 6.09 -15.79 -3.55
C PRO A 70 6.41 -14.31 -3.29
N MET A 71 5.50 -13.57 -2.63
CA MET A 71 5.74 -12.18 -2.27
C MET A 71 6.87 -12.04 -1.25
N ARG A 72 6.92 -12.90 -0.24
CA ARG A 72 8.03 -12.91 0.72
C ARG A 72 9.39 -13.10 0.07
N GLU A 73 9.48 -13.94 -0.94
CA GLU A 73 10.75 -14.16 -1.65
C GLU A 73 11.21 -12.88 -2.36
N ILE A 74 10.29 -12.19 -3.05
CA ILE A 74 10.59 -10.90 -3.69
C ILE A 74 10.99 -9.85 -2.64
N ALA A 75 10.28 -9.79 -1.52
CA ALA A 75 10.60 -8.87 -0.42
C ALA A 75 12.00 -9.14 0.18
N ARG A 76 12.39 -10.42 0.34
CA ARG A 76 13.73 -10.81 0.81
C ARG A 76 14.82 -10.38 -0.16
N GLN A 77 14.61 -10.60 -1.46
CA GLN A 77 15.57 -10.18 -2.49
C GLN A 77 15.72 -8.66 -2.49
N ARG A 78 14.62 -7.92 -2.33
CA ARG A 78 14.64 -6.46 -2.21
C ARG A 78 15.38 -6.02 -0.95
N ALA A 79 15.07 -6.57 0.21
CA ALA A 79 15.75 -6.29 1.46
C ALA A 79 17.26 -6.55 1.35
N ALA A 80 17.65 -7.68 0.73
CA ALA A 80 19.04 -8.04 0.51
C ALA A 80 19.81 -7.07 -0.42
N SER A 81 19.09 -6.28 -1.25
CA SER A 81 19.69 -5.27 -2.12
C SER A 81 19.92 -3.91 -1.45
N LEU A 82 19.41 -3.72 -0.22
CA LEU A 82 19.58 -2.47 0.52
C LEU A 82 21.02 -2.33 1.09
N PRO A 83 21.52 -1.10 1.21
CA PRO A 83 22.85 -0.86 1.78
C PRO A 83 23.00 -1.37 3.22
N ASP A 84 21.93 -1.25 4.00
CA ASP A 84 21.82 -1.62 5.43
C ASP A 84 21.02 -2.94 5.62
N ARG A 85 21.12 -3.85 4.66
CA ARG A 85 20.35 -5.09 4.57
C ARG A 85 20.34 -5.95 5.84
N ASP A 86 21.39 -5.90 6.64
CA ASP A 86 21.52 -6.70 7.87
C ASP A 86 20.47 -6.31 8.93
N GLY A 87 19.89 -5.10 8.81
CA GLY A 87 18.79 -4.62 9.63
C GLY A 87 17.40 -5.07 9.13
N PHE A 88 17.31 -5.77 7.97
CA PHE A 88 16.04 -6.12 7.34
C PHE A 88 15.78 -7.61 7.37
N THR A 89 14.59 -8.00 7.81
CA THR A 89 14.11 -9.39 7.80
C THR A 89 12.71 -9.48 7.21
N VAL A 90 12.34 -10.65 6.67
CA VAL A 90 10.99 -10.91 6.17
C VAL A 90 10.51 -12.26 6.70
N ALA A 91 9.45 -12.22 7.50
CA ALA A 91 8.86 -13.37 8.19
C ALA A 91 7.50 -13.78 7.57
N PRO A 92 7.12 -15.06 7.68
CA PRO A 92 5.75 -15.48 7.40
C PRO A 92 4.83 -15.03 8.54
N GLY A 93 3.58 -14.66 8.23
CA GLY A 93 2.56 -14.29 9.22
C GLY A 93 1.43 -13.53 8.56
N THR A 94 0.35 -13.33 9.30
CA THR A 94 -0.78 -12.48 8.92
C THR A 94 -0.87 -11.29 9.86
N ALA A 95 -1.78 -10.36 9.58
CA ALA A 95 -2.01 -9.20 10.47
C ALA A 95 -2.63 -9.61 11.80
N GLU A 96 -3.35 -10.74 11.81
CA GLU A 96 -4.05 -11.30 12.96
C GLU A 96 -3.18 -12.22 13.81
N ASP A 97 -2.05 -12.71 13.24
CA ASP A 97 -1.06 -13.58 13.89
C ASP A 97 0.29 -13.40 13.16
N THR A 98 1.11 -12.51 13.69
CA THR A 98 2.42 -12.20 13.10
C THR A 98 3.50 -13.19 13.50
N GLY A 99 3.30 -13.96 14.57
CA GLY A 99 4.32 -14.84 15.16
C GLY A 99 5.47 -14.09 15.84
N LEU A 100 5.43 -12.76 15.93
CA LEU A 100 6.50 -11.94 16.50
C LEU A 100 6.30 -11.73 18.02
N PRO A 101 7.38 -11.46 18.78
CA PRO A 101 7.28 -11.19 20.23
C PRO A 101 6.48 -9.94 20.55
N ALA A 102 5.79 -9.93 21.69
CA ALA A 102 5.15 -8.73 22.23
C ALA A 102 6.20 -7.65 22.55
N GLY A 103 5.84 -6.37 22.33
CA GLY A 103 6.73 -5.25 22.59
C GLY A 103 8.01 -5.25 21.74
N SER A 104 7.94 -5.82 20.54
CA SER A 104 9.08 -5.92 19.62
C SER A 104 9.25 -4.69 18.74
N ALA A 105 8.26 -3.81 18.63
CA ALA A 105 8.26 -2.67 17.73
C ALA A 105 8.06 -1.33 18.43
N ASP A 106 8.79 -0.31 17.98
CA ASP A 106 8.50 1.10 18.27
C ASP A 106 7.43 1.62 17.32
N ILE A 107 7.47 1.16 16.07
CA ILE A 107 6.53 1.51 15.01
C ILE A 107 6.02 0.24 14.32
N VAL A 108 4.71 0.12 14.16
CA VAL A 108 4.09 -0.85 13.26
C VAL A 108 3.55 -0.11 12.05
N THR A 109 3.88 -0.56 10.85
CA THR A 109 3.34 -0.01 9.61
C THR A 109 2.42 -1.00 8.88
N ALA A 110 1.45 -0.46 8.15
CA ALA A 110 0.64 -1.18 7.19
C ALA A 110 0.48 -0.31 5.93
N SER A 111 1.24 -0.65 4.89
CA SER A 111 1.27 0.10 3.63
C SER A 111 0.32 -0.50 2.62
N GLN A 112 -0.74 0.21 2.24
CA GLN A 112 -1.73 -0.30 1.27
C GLN A 112 -2.30 -1.69 1.66
N ALA A 113 -2.27 -2.03 2.93
CA ALA A 113 -2.58 -3.38 3.41
C ALA A 113 -3.76 -3.44 4.38
N MET A 114 -3.98 -2.40 5.20
CA MET A 114 -4.93 -2.45 6.31
C MET A 114 -6.37 -2.77 5.91
N HIS A 115 -6.77 -2.42 4.69
CA HIS A 115 -8.10 -2.73 4.17
C HIS A 115 -8.35 -4.23 3.89
N TRP A 116 -7.31 -5.07 3.97
CA TRP A 116 -7.39 -6.53 3.86
C TRP A 116 -7.50 -7.25 5.20
N PHE A 117 -7.20 -6.55 6.30
CA PHE A 117 -7.15 -7.12 7.63
C PHE A 117 -8.55 -7.26 8.26
N ASP A 118 -8.70 -8.24 9.11
CA ASP A 118 -9.79 -8.29 10.08
C ASP A 118 -9.47 -7.33 11.24
N PRO A 119 -10.10 -6.16 11.34
CA PRO A 119 -9.71 -5.15 12.31
C PRO A 119 -9.88 -5.61 13.77
N ASP A 120 -10.86 -6.48 14.04
CA ASP A 120 -11.13 -6.96 15.39
C ASP A 120 -10.04 -7.90 15.91
N ARG A 121 -9.27 -8.50 15.00
CA ARG A 121 -8.16 -9.39 15.32
C ARG A 121 -6.79 -8.73 15.08
N ALA A 122 -6.66 -7.96 14.03
CA ALA A 122 -5.40 -7.33 13.66
C ALA A 122 -5.01 -6.18 14.60
N LEU A 123 -5.97 -5.33 15.03
CA LEU A 123 -5.64 -4.21 15.92
C LEU A 123 -5.13 -4.66 17.30
N PRO A 124 -5.70 -5.69 17.98
CA PRO A 124 -5.11 -6.28 19.17
C PRO A 124 -3.70 -6.84 18.97
N GLU A 125 -3.45 -7.52 17.84
CA GLU A 125 -2.11 -8.06 17.53
C GLU A 125 -1.11 -6.91 17.30
N ILE A 126 -1.48 -5.89 16.56
CA ILE A 126 -0.66 -4.68 16.36
C ILE A 126 -0.35 -4.00 17.71
N ALA A 127 -1.36 -3.83 18.57
CA ALA A 127 -1.16 -3.27 19.89
C ALA A 127 -0.23 -4.15 20.75
N ARG A 128 -0.31 -5.49 20.63
CA ARG A 128 0.60 -6.41 21.33
C ARG A 128 2.06 -6.25 20.88
N LEU A 129 2.30 -6.03 19.59
CA LEU A 129 3.63 -5.82 19.01
C LEU A 129 4.27 -4.51 19.48
N LEU A 130 3.48 -3.46 19.58
CA LEU A 130 3.97 -2.13 19.97
C LEU A 130 4.48 -2.10 21.40
N ARG A 131 5.59 -1.43 21.64
CA ARG A 131 6.04 -1.03 22.98
C ARG A 131 5.08 0.01 23.58
N PRO A 132 5.07 0.21 24.91
CA PRO A 132 4.37 1.35 25.51
C PRO A 132 4.83 2.67 24.86
N GLY A 133 3.89 3.46 24.35
CA GLY A 133 4.18 4.68 23.59
C GLY A 133 4.51 4.46 22.11
N GLY A 134 4.53 3.22 21.65
CA GLY A 134 4.74 2.92 20.23
C GLY A 134 3.57 3.34 19.34
N VAL A 135 3.80 3.38 18.03
CA VAL A 135 2.90 3.97 17.03
C VAL A 135 2.52 2.97 15.94
N LEU A 136 1.22 2.87 15.66
CA LEU A 136 0.72 2.32 14.42
C LEU A 136 0.64 3.41 13.36
N ALA A 137 1.21 3.17 12.18
CA ALA A 137 1.11 4.03 11.00
C ALA A 137 0.54 3.25 9.81
N ALA A 138 -0.77 3.33 9.60
CA ALA A 138 -1.40 2.78 8.41
C ALA A 138 -1.47 3.83 7.30
N TYR A 139 -0.89 3.55 6.15
CA TYR A 139 -0.87 4.53 5.06
C TYR A 139 -1.26 3.95 3.71
N ASP A 140 -1.95 4.80 2.95
CA ASP A 140 -2.39 4.53 1.61
C ASP A 140 -1.95 5.65 0.68
N CYS A 141 -1.62 5.31 -0.55
CA CYS A 141 -1.47 6.27 -1.63
C CYS A 141 -2.83 6.55 -2.25
N ASP A 142 -3.20 7.82 -2.38
CA ASP A 142 -4.38 8.23 -3.14
C ASP A 142 -4.19 7.90 -4.61
N TRP A 143 -5.27 7.59 -5.28
CA TRP A 143 -5.29 7.08 -6.64
C TRP A 143 -6.36 7.77 -7.47
N PRO A 144 -6.11 8.21 -8.68
CA PRO A 144 -4.84 8.23 -9.43
C PRO A 144 -3.85 9.28 -8.94
N PRO A 145 -2.63 9.38 -9.52
CA PRO A 145 -1.80 10.57 -9.35
C PRO A 145 -2.47 11.78 -9.96
N ALA A 146 -2.27 12.98 -9.41
CA ALA A 146 -2.69 14.20 -10.06
C ALA A 146 -1.70 14.59 -11.16
N VAL A 147 -2.20 14.81 -12.36
CA VAL A 147 -1.41 15.16 -13.56
C VAL A 147 -1.95 16.44 -14.19
N ASP A 148 -3.13 16.39 -14.77
CA ASP A 148 -3.93 17.51 -15.29
C ASP A 148 -5.42 17.12 -15.29
N TRP A 149 -6.30 18.11 -15.33
CA TRP A 149 -7.72 17.88 -15.13
C TRP A 149 -8.39 16.95 -16.15
N GLU A 150 -7.93 16.93 -17.43
CA GLU A 150 -8.51 16.03 -18.45
C GLU A 150 -8.05 14.58 -18.23
N THR A 151 -6.77 14.41 -17.93
CA THR A 151 -6.17 13.11 -17.63
C THR A 151 -6.77 12.52 -16.35
N ASP A 152 -6.87 13.32 -15.30
CA ASP A 152 -7.45 12.93 -14.01
C ASP A 152 -8.93 12.54 -14.18
N ALA A 153 -9.72 13.35 -14.92
CA ALA A 153 -11.11 13.03 -15.22
C ALA A 153 -11.28 11.74 -16.02
N ALA A 154 -10.40 11.47 -16.99
CA ALA A 154 -10.44 10.23 -17.76
C ALA A 154 -10.10 9.00 -16.89
N TYR A 155 -9.15 9.16 -15.96
CA TYR A 155 -8.81 8.08 -15.03
C TYR A 155 -9.93 7.80 -14.03
N VAL A 156 -10.56 8.84 -13.48
CA VAL A 156 -11.72 8.70 -12.58
C VAL A 156 -12.86 8.00 -13.29
N ALA A 157 -13.18 8.40 -14.52
CA ALA A 157 -14.25 7.74 -15.31
C ALA A 157 -13.95 6.24 -15.55
N TYR A 158 -12.70 5.89 -15.84
CA TYR A 158 -12.27 4.49 -15.92
C TYR A 158 -12.45 3.77 -14.58
N GLU A 159 -12.06 4.36 -13.45
CA GLU A 159 -12.22 3.77 -12.13
C GLU A 159 -13.69 3.50 -11.79
N GLU A 160 -14.56 4.46 -12.04
CA GLU A 160 -16.01 4.32 -11.83
C GLU A 160 -16.60 3.16 -12.66
N GLN A 161 -16.22 3.08 -13.94
CA GLN A 161 -16.67 2.01 -14.85
C GLN A 161 -16.16 0.65 -14.39
N ARG A 162 -14.88 0.53 -14.04
CA ARG A 162 -14.26 -0.69 -13.52
C ARG A 162 -14.97 -1.16 -12.24
N LEU A 163 -15.20 -0.25 -11.28
CA LEU A 163 -15.87 -0.57 -10.02
C LEU A 163 -17.32 -1.05 -10.25
N ALA A 164 -18.07 -0.39 -11.14
CA ALA A 164 -19.42 -0.80 -11.49
C ALA A 164 -19.46 -2.23 -12.09
N LEU A 165 -18.48 -2.55 -12.94
CA LEU A 165 -18.32 -3.88 -13.54
C LEU A 165 -17.95 -4.93 -12.49
N GLU A 166 -17.02 -4.64 -11.57
CA GLU A 166 -16.67 -5.53 -10.46
C GLU A 166 -17.89 -5.85 -9.59
N VAL A 167 -18.69 -4.83 -9.24
CA VAL A 167 -19.94 -5.00 -8.46
C VAL A 167 -20.91 -5.91 -9.21
N SER A 168 -21.20 -5.59 -10.47
CA SER A 168 -22.20 -6.32 -11.27
C SER A 168 -21.84 -7.79 -11.48
N ARG A 169 -20.56 -8.14 -11.42
CA ARG A 169 -20.03 -9.50 -11.60
C ARG A 169 -19.69 -10.21 -10.29
N GLY A 170 -19.86 -9.56 -9.14
CA GLY A 170 -19.53 -10.14 -7.84
C GLY A 170 -18.05 -10.41 -7.64
N LEU A 171 -17.18 -9.65 -8.34
CA LEU A 171 -15.71 -9.80 -8.29
C LEU A 171 -15.06 -8.95 -7.20
N GLN A 172 -15.84 -8.15 -6.47
CA GLN A 172 -15.28 -7.35 -5.38
C GLN A 172 -14.81 -8.24 -4.23
N PRO A 173 -13.54 -8.17 -3.86
CA PRO A 173 -13.09 -8.84 -2.65
C PRO A 173 -13.66 -8.11 -1.42
N PRO A 174 -13.87 -8.82 -0.31
CA PRO A 174 -14.19 -8.19 0.95
C PRO A 174 -13.02 -7.28 1.35
N LYS A 175 -13.25 -5.98 1.37
CA LYS A 175 -12.27 -4.96 1.78
C LYS A 175 -12.93 -4.01 2.74
N ALA A 176 -12.20 -3.66 3.79
CA ALA A 176 -12.61 -2.56 4.65
C ALA A 176 -12.45 -1.22 3.91
N ALA A 177 -13.41 -0.31 4.06
CA ALA A 177 -13.30 1.03 3.51
C ALA A 177 -12.08 1.77 4.11
N LYS A 178 -11.26 2.38 3.24
CA LYS A 178 -9.98 3.00 3.65
C LYS A 178 -10.18 4.26 4.49
N ASP A 179 -11.22 5.01 4.22
CA ASP A 179 -11.61 6.22 4.96
C ASP A 179 -12.06 5.94 6.41
N GLU A 180 -12.51 4.71 6.69
CA GLU A 180 -12.93 4.30 8.03
C GLU A 180 -11.77 3.79 8.91
N HIS A 181 -10.54 3.67 8.41
CA HIS A 181 -9.43 3.10 9.19
C HIS A 181 -9.15 3.88 10.47
N ALA A 182 -9.15 5.22 10.42
CA ALA A 182 -8.95 6.04 11.62
C ALA A 182 -10.06 5.85 12.67
N ASP A 183 -11.32 5.71 12.22
CA ASP A 183 -12.46 5.50 13.11
C ASP A 183 -12.45 4.12 13.75
N ARG A 184 -12.05 3.08 13.00
CA ARG A 184 -11.83 1.72 13.55
C ARG A 184 -10.71 1.70 14.60
N MET A 185 -9.60 2.42 14.36
CA MET A 185 -8.53 2.58 15.35
C MET A 185 -9.06 3.25 16.62
N ARG A 186 -9.84 4.33 16.51
CA ARG A 186 -10.48 5.01 17.66
C ARG A 186 -11.45 4.11 18.40
N ALA A 187 -12.33 3.43 17.66
CA ALA A 187 -13.37 2.57 18.23
C ALA A 187 -12.79 1.34 18.94
N SER A 188 -11.58 0.88 18.58
CA SER A 188 -10.92 -0.26 19.22
C SER A 188 -10.60 -0.05 20.69
N GLY A 189 -10.44 1.20 21.14
CA GLY A 189 -10.02 1.55 22.50
C GLY A 189 -8.58 1.17 22.85
N LEU A 190 -7.79 0.67 21.88
CA LEU A 190 -6.41 0.22 22.09
C LEU A 190 -5.38 1.36 22.00
N PHE A 191 -5.79 2.49 21.41
CA PHE A 191 -4.93 3.64 21.16
C PHE A 191 -5.46 4.87 21.87
N ARG A 192 -4.58 5.58 22.59
CA ARG A 192 -4.93 6.80 23.36
C ARG A 192 -5.15 8.03 22.49
N PHE A 193 -4.59 8.03 21.26
CA PHE A 193 -4.74 9.13 20.33
C PHE A 193 -4.65 8.62 18.88
N VAL A 194 -5.53 9.12 18.02
CA VAL A 194 -5.55 8.78 16.59
C VAL A 194 -5.74 10.03 15.76
N THR A 195 -4.85 10.24 14.79
CA THR A 195 -4.91 11.36 13.84
C THR A 195 -4.63 10.90 12.43
N GLU A 196 -4.91 11.78 11.47
CA GLU A 196 -4.56 11.58 10.06
C GLU A 196 -3.74 12.78 9.57
N ILE A 197 -2.70 12.49 8.83
CA ILE A 197 -1.88 13.46 8.12
C ILE A 197 -1.70 13.05 6.67
N ALA A 198 -1.27 13.97 5.82
CA ALA A 198 -0.93 13.68 4.43
C ALA A 198 0.48 14.16 4.11
N VAL A 199 1.21 13.36 3.34
CA VAL A 199 2.47 13.76 2.73
C VAL A 199 2.35 13.61 1.21
N HIS A 200 3.03 14.47 0.48
CA HIS A 200 3.03 14.44 -0.97
C HIS A 200 4.38 13.93 -1.49
N ASN A 201 4.31 13.23 -2.60
CA ASN A 201 5.48 12.81 -3.35
C ASN A 201 5.32 13.22 -4.81
N ARG A 202 6.43 13.45 -5.47
CA ARG A 202 6.51 13.73 -6.90
C ARG A 202 7.45 12.74 -7.55
N ASP A 203 6.97 12.03 -8.55
CA ASP A 203 7.82 11.30 -9.47
C ASP A 203 7.48 11.70 -10.92
N GLU A 204 8.08 11.05 -11.90
CA GLU A 204 7.83 11.32 -13.32
C GLU A 204 7.11 10.12 -13.95
N GLY A 205 6.17 10.42 -14.83
CA GLY A 205 5.45 9.42 -15.61
C GLY A 205 5.06 9.92 -16.98
N ASP A 206 4.81 8.99 -17.87
CA ASP A 206 4.31 9.20 -19.22
C ASP A 206 2.94 8.54 -19.40
N ALA A 207 2.42 8.62 -20.62
CA ALA A 207 1.13 8.04 -20.97
C ALA A 207 1.08 6.53 -20.73
N ASP A 208 2.15 5.82 -21.08
CA ASP A 208 2.22 4.36 -20.94
C ASP A 208 2.22 3.98 -19.45
N ARG A 209 3.00 4.65 -18.62
CA ARG A 209 3.00 4.43 -17.17
C ARG A 209 1.62 4.66 -16.56
N LEU A 210 0.89 5.71 -16.98
CA LEU A 210 -0.45 5.99 -16.46
C LEU A 210 -1.43 4.86 -16.77
N VAL A 211 -1.38 4.32 -18.00
CA VAL A 211 -2.21 3.18 -18.41
C VAL A 211 -1.77 1.90 -17.68
N ASP A 212 -0.47 1.67 -17.57
CA ASP A 212 0.07 0.51 -16.84
C ASP A 212 -0.33 0.53 -15.36
N LEU A 213 -0.45 1.72 -14.75
CA LEU A 213 -1.02 1.88 -13.40
C LEU A 213 -2.46 1.35 -13.34
N ALA A 214 -3.31 1.69 -14.32
CA ALA A 214 -4.67 1.19 -14.42
C ALA A 214 -4.71 -0.33 -14.64
N LEU A 215 -3.87 -0.85 -15.52
CA LEU A 215 -3.73 -2.29 -15.81
C LEU A 215 -3.21 -3.09 -14.59
N SER A 216 -2.39 -2.47 -13.74
CA SER A 216 -1.83 -3.11 -12.53
C SER A 216 -2.83 -3.30 -11.40
N GLN A 217 -4.05 -2.76 -11.52
CA GLN A 217 -5.07 -2.88 -10.49
C GLN A 217 -5.69 -4.29 -10.49
N GLY A 218 -5.82 -4.88 -9.31
CA GLY A 218 -6.34 -6.24 -9.19
C GLY A 218 -7.75 -6.43 -9.75
N GLY A 219 -8.61 -5.39 -9.71
CA GLY A 219 -9.92 -5.41 -10.34
C GLY A 219 -9.85 -5.44 -11.86
N THR A 220 -8.97 -4.65 -12.44
CA THR A 220 -8.72 -4.64 -13.89
C THR A 220 -8.26 -6.01 -14.35
N VAL A 221 -7.26 -6.57 -13.66
CA VAL A 221 -6.73 -7.91 -13.98
C VAL A 221 -7.84 -8.97 -13.91
N ALA A 222 -8.69 -8.91 -12.88
CA ALA A 222 -9.79 -9.85 -12.74
C ALA A 222 -10.80 -9.74 -13.89
N LEU A 223 -11.22 -8.52 -14.25
CA LEU A 223 -12.19 -8.28 -15.33
C LEU A 223 -11.65 -8.68 -16.70
N LEU A 224 -10.38 -8.37 -17.01
CA LEU A 224 -9.72 -8.82 -18.24
C LEU A 224 -9.61 -10.36 -18.29
N SER A 225 -9.37 -11.02 -17.15
CA SER A 225 -9.33 -12.49 -17.08
C SER A 225 -10.69 -13.14 -17.27
N GLU A 226 -11.78 -12.41 -16.98
CA GLU A 226 -13.17 -12.80 -17.29
C GLU A 226 -13.54 -12.57 -18.79
N GLY A 227 -12.60 -12.07 -19.59
CA GLY A 227 -12.76 -11.89 -21.01
C GLY A 227 -13.32 -10.53 -21.45
N LEU A 228 -13.41 -9.53 -20.55
CA LEU A 228 -13.76 -8.18 -20.96
C LEU A 228 -12.62 -7.55 -21.77
N SER A 229 -12.99 -6.72 -22.74
CA SER A 229 -12.04 -5.93 -23.53
C SER A 229 -11.60 -4.65 -22.77
N GLU A 230 -10.46 -4.08 -23.19
CA GLU A 230 -10.01 -2.77 -22.69
C GLU A 230 -11.06 -1.66 -22.94
N ASP A 231 -11.80 -1.76 -24.05
CA ASP A 231 -12.85 -0.78 -24.39
C ASP A 231 -14.04 -0.84 -23.43
N GLU A 232 -14.50 -2.04 -23.09
CA GLU A 232 -15.56 -2.23 -22.08
C GLU A 232 -15.16 -1.73 -20.70
N LEU A 233 -13.87 -1.68 -20.38
CA LEU A 233 -13.33 -1.15 -19.14
C LEU A 233 -13.10 0.36 -19.18
N GLY A 234 -13.22 1.01 -20.34
CA GLY A 234 -12.88 2.44 -20.53
C GLY A 234 -11.38 2.73 -20.63
N LEU A 235 -10.53 1.69 -20.71
CA LEU A 235 -9.08 1.82 -20.85
C LEU A 235 -8.68 2.42 -22.20
N THR A 236 -9.40 2.10 -23.29
CA THR A 236 -9.17 2.68 -24.61
C THR A 236 -9.24 4.21 -24.55
N ARG A 237 -10.29 4.76 -23.92
CA ARG A 237 -10.44 6.20 -23.75
C ARG A 237 -9.34 6.80 -22.87
N LEU A 238 -9.00 6.14 -21.76
CA LEU A 238 -7.89 6.58 -20.90
C LEU A 238 -6.59 6.67 -21.70
N ARG A 239 -6.28 5.66 -22.49
CA ARG A 239 -5.08 5.60 -23.37
C ARG A 239 -5.05 6.75 -24.37
N GLU A 240 -6.17 7.03 -25.05
CA GLU A 240 -6.28 8.14 -26.01
C GLU A 240 -6.05 9.51 -25.35
N VAL A 241 -6.65 9.74 -24.19
CA VAL A 241 -6.47 10.99 -23.45
C VAL A 241 -5.03 11.11 -22.96
N ALA A 242 -4.46 10.07 -22.36
CA ALA A 242 -3.08 10.05 -21.88
C ALA A 242 -2.08 10.32 -23.03
N ALA A 243 -2.21 9.64 -24.15
CA ALA A 243 -1.32 9.84 -25.32
C ALA A 243 -1.36 11.30 -25.84
N ARG A 244 -2.55 11.92 -25.82
CA ARG A 244 -2.70 13.32 -26.27
C ARG A 244 -2.15 14.32 -25.24
N ARG A 245 -2.36 14.06 -23.93
CA ARG A 245 -2.07 15.03 -22.86
C ARG A 245 -0.67 14.88 -22.30
N ILE A 246 -0.09 13.68 -22.35
CA ILE A 246 1.22 13.32 -21.79
C ILE A 246 2.15 12.85 -22.94
N PRO A 247 2.47 13.69 -23.94
CA PRO A 247 3.33 13.31 -25.07
C PRO A 247 4.81 13.12 -24.70
N ARG A 248 5.17 13.46 -23.48
CA ARG A 248 6.51 13.32 -22.86
C ARG A 248 6.35 13.15 -21.35
N PRO A 249 7.34 12.62 -20.63
CA PRO A 249 7.27 12.50 -19.18
C PRO A 249 6.95 13.83 -18.49
N VAL A 250 6.02 13.77 -17.54
CA VAL A 250 5.54 14.91 -16.73
C VAL A 250 5.53 14.53 -15.24
N PRO A 251 5.49 15.50 -14.34
CA PRO A 251 5.31 15.21 -12.92
C PRO A 251 4.00 14.49 -12.65
N PHE A 252 4.09 13.37 -11.89
CA PHE A 252 2.98 12.68 -11.26
C PHE A 252 3.00 13.03 -9.78
N TRP A 253 1.92 13.67 -9.28
CA TRP A 253 1.80 14.06 -7.89
C TRP A 253 0.98 13.02 -7.13
N TRP A 254 1.57 12.47 -6.07
CA TRP A 254 0.99 11.45 -5.22
C TRP A 254 0.70 12.01 -3.84
N THR A 255 -0.44 11.63 -3.26
CA THR A 255 -0.77 11.92 -1.86
C THR A 255 -0.77 10.62 -1.08
N TYR A 256 0.00 10.57 -0.01
CA TYR A 256 -0.02 9.48 0.95
C TYR A 256 -0.77 9.93 2.20
N ARG A 257 -1.89 9.27 2.50
CA ARG A 257 -2.64 9.47 3.75
C ARG A 257 -2.14 8.53 4.79
N ILE A 258 -1.70 9.06 5.92
CA ILE A 258 -1.11 8.31 7.03
C ILE A 258 -2.05 8.44 8.23
N ARG A 259 -2.62 7.32 8.69
CA ARG A 259 -3.38 7.24 9.93
C ARG A 259 -2.40 6.82 11.02
N LEU A 260 -2.20 7.68 11.98
CA LEU A 260 -1.29 7.52 13.09
C LEU A 260 -2.08 7.24 14.37
N ALA A 261 -1.71 6.19 15.10
CA ALA A 261 -2.34 5.82 16.34
C ALA A 261 -1.28 5.52 17.41
N ALA A 262 -1.30 6.25 18.53
CA ALA A 262 -0.39 6.06 19.66
C ALA A 262 -0.97 5.07 20.67
N ARG A 263 -0.17 4.07 21.05
CA ARG A 263 -0.51 3.09 22.09
C ARG A 263 -0.39 3.68 23.51
#